data_187a84d73974988782456a3db5f4526c
#
_entry.id   187a84d73974988782456a3db5f4526c
#
_cell.length_a   1.000
_cell.length_b   1.000
_cell.length_c   1.000
_cell.angle_alpha   90.00
_cell.angle_beta   90.00
_cell.angle_gamma   90.00
#
_symmetry.space_group_name_H-M   'P 1'
#
loop_
_entity.id
_entity.type
_entity.pdbx_description
1 polymer ?
#
loop_
_entity_poly.entity_id
_entity_poly.type
_entity_poly.pdbx_seq_one_letter_code
_entity_poly.pdbx_strand_id
1 'polypeptide(L)'
;MSTNASTSLNNRNSLHNYVCTTCGHQFAESEEPPDRCSICEDDRQFVNPQGQSWTTLDELARDHRNAFRPLEPGLTGIVTEPKFAIGQRALLLQAPEGNVLWDCVSLIDDATIEAIEGLGGISSLAMSHPHLVGSMVEWSHAFSDAPIHLHADHRPWIQRPDPVIKYWQGETIELKAGITLHRCGGHFEGSTVLLWPDGANGRGVLLSGDTMYVAPDRKHVSFMYSYPNFIHLPAPVVDRIVQAVMPLRFDRIYGHFFDLEIESDAKRVVQRSAQRYKKAIGSVS
;
A
#
# COMPACT_ATOMS: atom_id res chain seq x y z
N MET A 1 37.06 -39.00 38.83
CA MET A 1 35.77 -38.33 39.05
C MET A 1 35.84 -37.01 38.33
N SER A 2 35.42 -36.95 37.07
CA SER A 2 35.42 -35.73 36.24
C SER A 2 33.97 -35.27 36.11
N THR A 3 33.66 -34.15 36.70
CA THR A 3 32.36 -33.50 36.60
C THR A 3 32.30 -32.71 35.30
N ASN A 4 31.53 -33.19 34.34
CA ASN A 4 31.15 -32.41 33.15
C ASN A 4 30.17 -31.30 33.57
N ALA A 5 30.64 -30.06 33.54
CA ALA A 5 29.80 -28.90 33.59
C ALA A 5 29.18 -28.69 32.21
N SER A 6 27.91 -29.03 32.09
CA SER A 6 27.07 -28.72 30.92
C SER A 6 26.91 -27.21 30.88
N THR A 7 27.53 -26.58 29.90
CA THR A 7 27.33 -25.13 29.61
C THR A 7 25.97 -25.02 28.92
N SER A 8 24.98 -24.54 29.65
CA SER A 8 23.71 -24.11 29.08
C SER A 8 23.98 -22.93 28.13
N LEU A 9 23.85 -23.16 26.83
CA LEU A 9 23.81 -22.11 25.83
C LEU A 9 22.60 -21.23 26.16
N ASN A 10 22.88 -20.00 26.56
CA ASN A 10 21.88 -18.93 26.68
C ASN A 10 21.18 -18.78 25.32
N ASN A 11 20.01 -19.35 25.21
CA ASN A 11 19.06 -19.04 24.16
C ASN A 11 18.57 -17.60 24.46
N ARG A 12 19.30 -16.57 24.01
CA ARG A 12 18.76 -15.22 23.95
C ARG A 12 17.69 -15.27 22.89
N ASN A 13 16.43 -15.27 23.28
CA ASN A 13 15.33 -15.05 22.35
C ASN A 13 15.64 -13.78 21.57
N SER A 14 15.84 -13.90 20.27
CA SER A 14 16.05 -12.76 19.39
C SER A 14 14.71 -12.07 19.18
N LEU A 15 14.69 -10.74 19.27
CA LEU A 15 13.53 -9.94 18.90
C LEU A 15 13.38 -9.92 17.38
N HIS A 16 12.16 -10.03 16.90
CA HIS A 16 11.84 -10.04 15.47
C HIS A 16 10.65 -9.14 15.15
N ASN A 17 10.71 -8.46 14.01
CA ASN A 17 9.56 -7.81 13.42
C ASN A 17 8.81 -8.83 12.54
N TYR A 18 7.78 -9.46 13.11
CA TYR A 18 7.00 -10.46 12.39
C TYR A 18 6.12 -9.84 11.32
N VAL A 19 5.99 -10.53 10.20
CA VAL A 19 5.15 -10.17 9.06
C VAL A 19 4.03 -11.19 8.92
N CYS A 20 2.79 -10.72 8.89
CA CYS A 20 1.62 -11.56 8.65
C CYS A 20 1.66 -12.12 7.22
N THR A 21 1.61 -13.45 7.06
CA THR A 21 1.67 -14.07 5.72
C THR A 21 0.39 -13.90 4.90
N THR A 22 -0.72 -13.50 5.53
CA THR A 22 -2.00 -13.26 4.84
C THR A 22 -2.12 -11.85 4.29
N CYS A 23 -1.82 -10.81 5.10
CA CYS A 23 -1.97 -9.41 4.65
C CYS A 23 -0.64 -8.70 4.38
N GLY A 24 0.50 -9.26 4.80
CA GLY A 24 1.83 -8.66 4.58
C GLY A 24 2.19 -7.54 5.56
N HIS A 25 1.36 -7.24 6.54
CA HIS A 25 1.60 -6.18 7.52
C HIS A 25 2.68 -6.60 8.52
N GLN A 26 3.67 -5.73 8.75
CA GLN A 26 4.73 -5.95 9.72
C GLN A 26 4.35 -5.39 11.09
N PHE A 27 4.69 -6.14 12.13
CA PHE A 27 4.42 -5.82 13.53
C PHE A 27 5.67 -5.31 14.25
N ALA A 28 5.46 -4.65 15.40
CA ALA A 28 6.55 -4.24 16.27
C ALA A 28 7.36 -5.47 16.75
N GLU A 29 8.60 -5.22 17.14
CA GLU A 29 9.52 -6.25 17.66
C GLU A 29 8.91 -7.03 18.84
N SER A 30 9.04 -8.36 18.79
CA SER A 30 8.64 -9.26 19.86
C SER A 30 9.48 -10.54 19.84
N GLU A 31 9.57 -11.26 20.97
CA GLU A 31 10.25 -12.55 21.06
C GLU A 31 9.48 -13.65 20.33
N GLU A 32 8.15 -13.61 20.41
CA GLU A 32 7.24 -14.58 19.79
C GLU A 32 6.33 -13.86 18.79
N PRO A 33 5.83 -14.57 17.76
CA PRO A 33 4.87 -13.96 16.84
C PRO A 33 3.59 -13.58 17.57
N PRO A 34 2.89 -12.49 17.15
CA PRO A 34 1.61 -12.12 17.73
C PRO A 34 0.57 -13.25 17.61
N ASP A 35 -0.29 -13.40 18.62
CA ASP A 35 -1.37 -14.40 18.60
C ASP A 35 -2.35 -14.18 17.44
N ARG A 36 -2.57 -12.91 17.10
CA ARG A 36 -3.58 -12.49 16.11
C ARG A 36 -3.09 -11.32 15.28
N CYS A 37 -3.62 -11.23 14.05
CA CYS A 37 -3.42 -10.08 13.19
C CYS A 37 -4.69 -9.21 13.17
N SER A 38 -4.64 -8.04 13.81
CA SER A 38 -5.75 -7.10 13.87
C SER A 38 -6.21 -6.59 12.49
N ILE A 39 -5.33 -6.64 11.50
CA ILE A 39 -5.66 -6.28 10.11
C ILE A 39 -6.49 -7.39 9.46
N CYS A 40 -6.12 -8.67 9.66
CA CYS A 40 -6.88 -9.80 9.08
C CYS A 40 -8.22 -10.03 9.78
N GLU A 41 -8.35 -9.67 11.07
CA GLU A 41 -9.59 -9.80 11.84
C GLU A 41 -10.62 -8.71 11.53
N ASP A 42 -10.23 -7.64 10.85
CA ASP A 42 -11.16 -6.60 10.41
C ASP A 42 -12.04 -7.10 9.25
N ASP A 43 -13.30 -6.65 9.19
CA ASP A 43 -14.29 -7.05 8.17
C ASP A 43 -13.83 -6.76 6.72
N ARG A 44 -12.82 -5.91 6.54
CA ARG A 44 -12.26 -5.58 5.22
C ARG A 44 -11.24 -6.60 4.73
N GLN A 45 -10.81 -7.52 5.61
CA GLN A 45 -9.88 -8.60 5.33
C GLN A 45 -10.46 -9.94 5.82
N PHE A 46 -9.64 -10.95 5.91
CA PHE A 46 -10.02 -12.27 6.43
C PHE A 46 -8.82 -12.95 7.11
N VAL A 47 -9.10 -13.75 8.12
CA VAL A 47 -8.12 -14.68 8.68
C VAL A 47 -8.05 -15.91 7.76
N ASN A 48 -6.83 -16.34 7.42
CA ASN A 48 -6.63 -17.51 6.58
C ASN A 48 -7.36 -18.76 7.19
N PRO A 49 -8.13 -19.53 6.39
CA PRO A 49 -8.81 -20.74 6.89
C PRO A 49 -7.87 -21.78 7.51
N GLN A 50 -6.57 -21.79 7.15
CA GLN A 50 -5.54 -22.62 7.76
C GLN A 50 -5.01 -22.07 9.09
N GLY A 51 -5.51 -20.92 9.53
CA GLY A 51 -5.07 -20.21 10.72
C GLY A 51 -4.10 -19.07 10.42
N GLN A 52 -3.79 -18.31 11.46
CA GLN A 52 -2.81 -17.21 11.40
C GLN A 52 -1.40 -17.80 11.27
N SER A 53 -0.58 -17.19 10.40
CA SER A 53 0.84 -17.55 10.26
C SER A 53 1.72 -16.32 10.04
N TRP A 54 2.98 -16.44 10.39
CA TRP A 54 3.95 -15.36 10.44
C TRP A 54 5.26 -15.77 9.78
N THR A 55 5.99 -14.79 9.29
CA THR A 55 7.36 -14.90 8.80
C THR A 55 8.16 -13.69 9.25
N THR A 56 9.46 -13.68 8.96
CA THR A 56 10.35 -12.52 9.08
C THR A 56 10.83 -12.11 7.69
N LEU A 57 11.41 -10.92 7.54
CA LEU A 57 11.98 -10.50 6.25
C LEU A 57 13.14 -11.43 5.83
N ASP A 58 13.98 -11.87 6.77
CA ASP A 58 15.08 -12.80 6.51
C ASP A 58 14.60 -14.15 6.00
N GLU A 59 13.48 -14.65 6.55
CA GLU A 59 12.86 -15.91 6.06
C GLU A 59 12.24 -15.70 4.68
N LEU A 60 11.50 -14.59 4.50
CA LEU A 60 10.86 -14.26 3.23
C LEU A 60 11.88 -14.12 2.09
N ALA A 61 13.03 -13.51 2.35
CA ALA A 61 14.09 -13.30 1.37
C ALA A 61 14.76 -14.62 0.86
N ARG A 62 14.55 -15.76 1.55
CA ARG A 62 15.12 -17.05 1.11
C ARG A 62 14.46 -17.56 -0.16
N ASP A 63 13.16 -17.35 -0.31
CA ASP A 63 12.34 -17.92 -1.38
C ASP A 63 11.67 -16.88 -2.27
N HIS A 64 11.77 -15.59 -1.90
CA HIS A 64 11.12 -14.48 -2.61
C HIS A 64 12.15 -13.43 -3.01
N ARG A 65 11.81 -12.67 -4.04
CA ARG A 65 12.56 -11.49 -4.51
C ARG A 65 11.59 -10.43 -4.99
N ASN A 66 12.03 -9.18 -5.06
CA ASN A 66 11.26 -8.13 -5.71
C ASN A 66 11.59 -8.06 -7.21
N ALA A 67 10.54 -7.95 -8.02
CA ALA A 67 10.62 -7.72 -9.46
C ALA A 67 10.19 -6.28 -9.78
N PHE A 68 10.89 -5.66 -10.74
CA PHE A 68 10.69 -4.28 -11.16
C PHE A 68 10.12 -4.25 -12.57
N ARG A 69 9.03 -3.51 -12.79
CA ARG A 69 8.40 -3.36 -14.10
C ARG A 69 8.16 -1.88 -14.40
N PRO A 70 8.88 -1.28 -15.37
CA PRO A 70 8.57 0.06 -15.85
C PRO A 70 7.15 0.12 -16.41
N LEU A 71 6.37 1.13 -15.99
CA LEU A 71 4.97 1.33 -16.39
C LEU A 71 4.84 2.47 -17.40
N GLU A 72 5.49 3.59 -17.10
CA GLU A 72 5.65 4.73 -17.99
C GLU A 72 6.91 5.51 -17.58
N PRO A 73 7.42 6.48 -18.37
CA PRO A 73 8.55 7.29 -17.98
C PRO A 73 8.34 7.91 -16.59
N GLY A 74 9.25 7.62 -15.66
CA GLY A 74 9.18 8.11 -14.29
C GLY A 74 8.28 7.28 -13.33
N LEU A 75 7.73 6.15 -13.77
CA LEU A 75 6.93 5.28 -12.89
C LEU A 75 7.33 3.81 -13.04
N THR A 76 7.74 3.18 -11.94
CA THR A 76 8.11 1.76 -11.87
C THR A 76 7.28 1.04 -10.82
N GLY A 77 6.66 -0.07 -11.19
CA GLY A 77 5.98 -0.98 -10.27
C GLY A 77 6.97 -1.98 -9.67
N ILE A 78 6.80 -2.28 -8.38
CA ILE A 78 7.61 -3.25 -7.62
C ILE A 78 6.67 -4.29 -7.02
N VAL A 79 6.96 -5.57 -7.22
CA VAL A 79 6.15 -6.68 -6.70
C VAL A 79 7.03 -7.77 -6.14
N THR A 80 6.59 -8.46 -5.09
CA THR A 80 7.29 -9.62 -4.54
C THR A 80 6.90 -10.89 -5.32
N GLU A 81 7.89 -11.64 -5.79
CA GLU A 81 7.75 -12.91 -6.53
C GLU A 81 8.53 -14.05 -5.84
N PRO A 82 7.92 -15.23 -5.68
CA PRO A 82 6.51 -15.57 -5.92
C PRO A 82 5.54 -14.67 -5.19
N LYS A 83 4.25 -14.67 -5.55
CA LYS A 83 3.25 -13.86 -4.88
C LYS A 83 3.28 -14.08 -3.36
N PHE A 84 3.46 -13.01 -2.61
CA PHE A 84 3.37 -12.99 -1.15
C PHE A 84 2.16 -12.18 -0.68
N ALA A 85 1.49 -12.63 0.37
CA ALA A 85 0.34 -11.97 1.00
C ALA A 85 -0.74 -11.56 -0.02
N ILE A 86 -1.18 -10.31 -0.01
CA ILE A 86 -2.17 -9.77 -0.95
C ILE A 86 -1.64 -9.82 -2.40
N GLY A 87 -0.32 -9.68 -2.58
CA GLY A 87 0.32 -9.64 -3.90
C GLY A 87 0.17 -8.29 -4.59
N GLN A 88 0.04 -7.23 -3.80
CA GLN A 88 0.06 -5.85 -4.29
C GLN A 88 1.42 -5.46 -4.85
N ARG A 89 1.43 -4.40 -5.65
CA ARG A 89 2.65 -3.70 -6.04
C ARG A 89 2.81 -2.40 -5.26
N ALA A 90 4.06 -2.01 -5.00
CA ALA A 90 4.42 -0.63 -4.70
C ALA A 90 4.72 0.11 -6.01
N LEU A 91 4.61 1.43 -6.01
CA LEU A 91 4.86 2.28 -7.18
C LEU A 91 5.94 3.31 -6.85
N LEU A 92 7.13 3.16 -7.45
CA LEU A 92 8.21 4.13 -7.35
C LEU A 92 8.01 5.22 -8.40
N LEU A 93 7.70 6.43 -7.93
CA LEU A 93 7.52 7.61 -8.73
C LEU A 93 8.80 8.45 -8.70
N GLN A 94 9.45 8.62 -9.86
CA GLN A 94 10.65 9.43 -9.99
C GLN A 94 10.26 10.90 -10.21
N ALA A 95 10.74 11.76 -9.33
CA ALA A 95 10.48 13.20 -9.39
C ALA A 95 11.76 14.00 -9.22
N PRO A 96 11.88 15.21 -9.82
CA PRO A 96 13.09 16.03 -9.75
C PRO A 96 13.58 16.35 -8.33
N GLU A 97 12.64 16.51 -7.38
CA GLU A 97 12.94 16.80 -5.98
C GLU A 97 13.15 15.55 -5.11
N GLY A 98 13.31 14.38 -5.74
CA GLY A 98 13.50 13.08 -5.11
C GLY A 98 12.27 12.18 -5.23
N ASN A 99 12.53 10.88 -5.32
CA ASN A 99 11.52 9.88 -5.62
C ASN A 99 10.55 9.66 -4.46
N VAL A 100 9.31 9.32 -4.80
CA VAL A 100 8.24 8.96 -3.85
C VAL A 100 7.89 7.48 -4.05
N LEU A 101 7.93 6.69 -2.98
CA LEU A 101 7.35 5.35 -2.99
C LEU A 101 5.89 5.41 -2.55
N TRP A 102 4.98 5.02 -3.42
CA TRP A 102 3.55 4.90 -3.15
C TRP A 102 3.18 3.47 -2.80
N ASP A 103 2.66 3.27 -1.59
CA ASP A 103 2.40 1.97 -0.98
C ASP A 103 3.66 1.10 -0.85
N CYS A 104 3.58 0.00 -0.13
CA CYS A 104 4.71 -0.89 0.07
C CYS A 104 4.36 -2.36 -0.20
N VAL A 105 5.36 -3.13 -0.61
CA VAL A 105 5.40 -4.58 -0.47
C VAL A 105 6.12 -4.94 0.84
N SER A 106 5.97 -6.17 1.29
CA SER A 106 6.58 -6.58 2.56
C SER A 106 8.09 -6.81 2.44
N LEU A 107 8.56 -7.43 1.36
CA LEU A 107 9.98 -7.74 1.19
C LEU A 107 10.78 -6.47 0.88
N ILE A 108 11.89 -6.32 1.59
CA ILE A 108 13.01 -5.45 1.20
C ILE A 108 14.31 -6.22 1.49
N ASP A 109 15.22 -6.22 0.55
CA ASP A 109 16.53 -6.87 0.60
C ASP A 109 17.59 -5.99 -0.09
N ASP A 110 18.86 -6.38 0.04
CA ASP A 110 19.99 -5.62 -0.53
C ASP A 110 19.85 -5.43 -2.05
N ALA A 111 19.37 -6.43 -2.76
CA ALA A 111 19.18 -6.35 -4.22
C ALA A 111 18.09 -5.33 -4.59
N THR A 112 17.03 -5.25 -3.80
CA THR A 112 15.97 -4.24 -3.94
C THR A 112 16.51 -2.84 -3.67
N ILE A 113 17.30 -2.67 -2.60
CA ILE A 113 17.93 -1.40 -2.24
C ILE A 113 18.85 -0.94 -3.36
N GLU A 114 19.77 -1.80 -3.84
CA GLU A 114 20.68 -1.49 -4.93
C GLU A 114 19.94 -1.08 -6.22
N ALA A 115 18.90 -1.80 -6.59
CA ALA A 115 18.09 -1.48 -7.76
C ALA A 115 17.42 -0.10 -7.66
N ILE A 116 16.88 0.25 -6.48
CA ILE A 116 16.22 1.54 -6.25
C ILE A 116 17.23 2.68 -6.14
N GLU A 117 18.40 2.45 -5.54
CA GLU A 117 19.50 3.43 -5.55
C GLU A 117 19.93 3.76 -6.98
N GLY A 118 19.99 2.74 -7.87
CA GLY A 118 20.21 2.92 -9.30
C GLY A 118 19.16 3.79 -10.01
N LEU A 119 17.97 3.93 -9.43
CA LEU A 119 16.88 4.79 -9.91
C LEU A 119 16.82 6.14 -9.17
N GLY A 120 17.77 6.43 -8.26
CA GLY A 120 17.84 7.68 -7.51
C GLY A 120 17.36 7.60 -6.07
N GLY A 121 17.22 6.41 -5.50
CA GLY A 121 16.80 6.19 -4.11
C GLY A 121 15.33 6.51 -3.84
N ILE A 122 14.98 6.61 -2.56
CA ILE A 122 13.65 7.06 -2.07
C ILE A 122 13.86 8.25 -1.14
N SER A 123 13.15 9.35 -1.39
CA SER A 123 13.20 10.56 -0.56
C SER A 123 11.97 10.72 0.35
N SER A 124 10.88 10.02 0.06
CA SER A 124 9.71 9.93 0.91
C SER A 124 8.83 8.74 0.51
N LEU A 125 8.04 8.24 1.45
CA LEU A 125 7.02 7.23 1.24
C LEU A 125 5.64 7.84 1.49
N ALA A 126 4.62 7.35 0.80
CA ALA A 126 3.24 7.75 1.04
C ALA A 126 2.33 6.51 0.94
N MET A 127 1.44 6.34 1.91
CA MET A 127 0.58 5.16 2.02
C MET A 127 -0.87 5.53 1.75
N SER A 128 -1.51 4.73 0.91
CA SER A 128 -2.92 4.90 0.58
C SER A 128 -3.84 4.53 1.75
N HIS A 129 -3.59 3.39 2.38
CA HIS A 129 -4.41 2.85 3.47
C HIS A 129 -3.69 1.66 4.17
N PRO A 130 -4.22 1.15 5.31
CA PRO A 130 -3.53 0.16 6.14
C PRO A 130 -3.19 -1.17 5.46
N HIS A 131 -3.95 -1.63 4.47
CA HIS A 131 -3.66 -2.92 3.83
C HIS A 131 -2.38 -2.92 2.99
N LEU A 132 -1.93 -1.75 2.54
CA LEU A 132 -0.81 -1.62 1.60
C LEU A 132 0.46 -1.02 2.24
N VAL A 133 0.54 -1.01 3.58
CA VAL A 133 1.73 -0.48 4.26
C VAL A 133 2.91 -1.45 4.28
N GLY A 134 2.67 -2.76 4.15
CA GLY A 134 3.74 -3.77 4.15
C GLY A 134 4.71 -3.64 5.32
N SER A 135 5.99 -3.57 5.02
CA SER A 135 7.09 -3.27 5.95
C SER A 135 7.62 -1.83 5.80
N MET A 136 6.72 -0.85 5.64
CA MET A 136 7.06 0.55 5.32
C MET A 136 8.17 1.17 6.20
N VAL A 137 8.29 0.74 7.46
CA VAL A 137 9.34 1.24 8.38
C VAL A 137 10.72 0.75 7.94
N GLU A 138 10.85 -0.55 7.57
CA GLU A 138 12.12 -1.06 7.02
C GLU A 138 12.50 -0.37 5.71
N TRP A 139 11.49 -0.14 4.83
CA TRP A 139 11.72 0.62 3.60
C TRP A 139 12.21 2.04 3.90
N SER A 140 11.65 2.72 4.90
CA SER A 140 12.11 4.05 5.32
C SER A 140 13.56 4.02 5.82
N HIS A 141 13.87 3.11 6.73
CA HIS A 141 15.20 2.98 7.34
C HIS A 141 16.27 2.64 6.29
N ALA A 142 15.95 1.78 5.30
CA ALA A 142 16.86 1.44 4.21
C ALA A 142 17.24 2.66 3.34
N PHE A 143 16.40 3.70 3.30
CA PHE A 143 16.63 4.93 2.56
C PHE A 143 16.78 6.16 3.48
N SER A 144 17.68 6.04 4.47
CA SER A 144 18.08 7.14 5.38
C SER A 144 16.94 7.78 6.15
N ASP A 145 16.03 6.95 6.70
CA ASP A 145 14.85 7.39 7.46
C ASP A 145 13.91 8.29 6.64
N ALA A 146 13.73 7.97 5.35
CA ALA A 146 12.84 8.69 4.46
C ALA A 146 11.43 8.81 5.08
N PRO A 147 10.85 10.01 5.23
CA PRO A 147 9.59 10.19 5.92
C PRO A 147 8.44 9.44 5.26
N ILE A 148 7.59 8.79 6.08
CA ILE A 148 6.39 8.06 5.65
C ILE A 148 5.17 8.94 5.87
N HIS A 149 4.51 9.39 4.82
CA HIS A 149 3.30 10.20 4.90
C HIS A 149 2.07 9.30 4.98
N LEU A 150 1.36 9.36 6.10
CA LEU A 150 0.18 8.55 6.38
C LEU A 150 -0.93 9.43 6.97
N HIS A 151 -2.18 9.31 6.47
CA HIS A 151 -3.28 10.07 7.05
C HIS A 151 -3.52 9.68 8.51
N ALA A 152 -3.80 10.66 9.38
CA ALA A 152 -3.93 10.45 10.83
C ALA A 152 -5.03 9.46 11.22
N ASP A 153 -6.09 9.35 10.42
CA ASP A 153 -7.18 8.39 10.63
C ASP A 153 -6.72 6.93 10.50
N HIS A 154 -5.52 6.68 9.98
CA HIS A 154 -4.93 5.33 9.91
C HIS A 154 -4.12 4.95 11.15
N ARG A 155 -3.84 5.89 12.06
CA ARG A 155 -3.03 5.64 13.27
C ARG A 155 -3.44 4.38 14.05
N PRO A 156 -4.75 4.08 14.26
CA PRO A 156 -5.18 2.89 15.02
C PRO A 156 -4.79 1.56 14.36
N TRP A 157 -4.48 1.57 13.05
CA TRP A 157 -4.17 0.38 12.27
C TRP A 157 -2.69 0.05 12.20
N ILE A 158 -1.80 0.93 12.68
CA ILE A 158 -0.36 0.77 12.56
C ILE A 158 0.16 -0.09 13.70
N GLN A 159 0.63 -1.29 13.36
CA GLN A 159 1.11 -2.30 14.30
C GLN A 159 2.60 -2.13 14.64
N ARG A 160 3.33 -1.35 13.85
CA ARG A 160 4.72 -0.96 14.09
C ARG A 160 4.83 0.57 14.05
N PRO A 161 4.55 1.25 15.18
CA PRO A 161 4.74 2.70 15.26
C PRO A 161 6.24 3.04 15.24
N ASP A 162 6.59 4.11 14.52
CA ASP A 162 7.96 4.60 14.40
C ASP A 162 7.97 6.11 14.18
N PRO A 163 9.01 6.87 14.66
CA PRO A 163 9.15 8.31 14.47
C PRO A 163 9.23 8.76 13.01
N VAL A 164 9.62 7.88 12.07
CA VAL A 164 9.66 8.18 10.63
C VAL A 164 8.27 8.37 10.04
N ILE A 165 7.20 7.89 10.72
CA ILE A 165 5.82 8.06 10.27
C ILE A 165 5.34 9.47 10.58
N LYS A 166 5.07 10.24 9.50
CA LYS A 166 4.56 11.60 9.56
C LYS A 166 3.05 11.58 9.29
N TYR A 167 2.29 11.65 10.37
CA TYR A 167 0.83 11.70 10.28
C TYR A 167 0.38 13.09 9.85
N TRP A 168 -0.40 13.15 8.78
CA TRP A 168 -1.01 14.38 8.30
C TRP A 168 -2.55 14.37 8.48
N GLN A 169 -3.16 15.54 8.47
CA GLN A 169 -4.59 15.76 8.68
C GLN A 169 -5.16 16.65 7.58
N GLY A 170 -6.50 16.67 7.48
CA GLY A 170 -7.19 17.45 6.47
C GLY A 170 -7.41 16.68 5.17
N GLU A 171 -7.81 17.39 4.13
CA GLU A 171 -8.25 16.76 2.88
C GLU A 171 -7.10 16.64 1.85
N THR A 172 -6.05 17.46 1.97
CA THR A 172 -4.96 17.48 0.98
C THR A 172 -3.65 17.91 1.61
N ILE A 173 -2.54 17.27 1.19
CA ILE A 173 -1.18 17.78 1.40
C ILE A 173 -0.37 17.69 0.11
N GLU A 174 0.62 18.57 -0.03
CA GLU A 174 1.64 18.49 -1.06
C GLU A 174 2.87 17.78 -0.51
N LEU A 175 3.36 16.76 -1.24
CA LEU A 175 4.58 16.02 -0.88
C LEU A 175 5.83 16.62 -1.54
N LYS A 176 5.71 16.94 -2.80
CA LYS A 176 6.73 17.49 -3.71
C LYS A 176 6.01 18.46 -4.66
N ALA A 177 6.77 19.27 -5.40
CA ALA A 177 6.18 20.21 -6.35
C ALA A 177 5.15 19.54 -7.27
N GLY A 178 3.89 19.85 -7.05
CA GLY A 178 2.74 19.34 -7.80
C GLY A 178 2.29 17.92 -7.46
N ILE A 179 3.06 17.12 -6.69
CA ILE A 179 2.64 15.78 -6.24
C ILE A 179 1.87 15.93 -4.94
N THR A 180 0.59 15.58 -4.97
CA THR A 180 -0.33 15.81 -3.85
C THR A 180 -1.05 14.55 -3.41
N LEU A 181 -1.31 14.45 -2.11
CA LEU A 181 -2.17 13.42 -1.52
C LEU A 181 -3.55 14.00 -1.25
N HIS A 182 -4.59 13.24 -1.58
CA HIS A 182 -6.00 13.64 -1.37
C HIS A 182 -6.73 12.56 -0.58
N ARG A 183 -7.26 12.94 0.59
CA ARG A 183 -8.10 12.07 1.41
C ARG A 183 -9.48 11.90 0.74
N CYS A 184 -9.83 10.69 0.43
CA CYS A 184 -11.13 10.34 -0.17
C CYS A 184 -12.05 9.63 0.83
N GLY A 185 -11.49 8.90 1.80
CA GLY A 185 -12.24 8.01 2.67
C GLY A 185 -12.74 6.78 1.91
N GLY A 186 -13.81 6.19 2.41
CA GLY A 186 -14.47 5.03 1.80
C GLY A 186 -13.95 3.72 2.35
N HIS A 187 -13.01 3.07 1.69
CA HIS A 187 -12.44 1.79 2.11
C HIS A 187 -11.91 1.85 3.56
N PHE A 188 -11.19 2.90 3.91
CA PHE A 188 -10.91 3.36 5.28
C PHE A 188 -11.24 4.85 5.38
N GLU A 189 -11.42 5.37 6.62
CA GLU A 189 -11.70 6.79 6.84
C GLU A 189 -10.61 7.71 6.27
N GLY A 190 -9.34 7.30 6.40
CA GLY A 190 -8.18 8.02 5.88
C GLY A 190 -7.74 7.61 4.49
N SER A 191 -8.50 6.77 3.76
CA SER A 191 -8.10 6.32 2.42
C SER A 191 -7.76 7.48 1.51
N THR A 192 -6.59 7.39 0.88
CA THR A 192 -5.92 8.48 0.17
C THR A 192 -5.60 8.04 -1.26
N VAL A 193 -5.58 8.99 -2.18
CA VAL A 193 -5.04 8.85 -3.54
C VAL A 193 -3.88 9.81 -3.73
N LEU A 194 -2.94 9.48 -4.62
CA LEU A 194 -1.84 10.37 -5.00
C LEU A 194 -2.07 10.89 -6.41
N LEU A 195 -2.01 12.21 -6.59
CA LEU A 195 -2.01 12.87 -7.90
C LEU A 195 -0.57 13.17 -8.32
N TRP A 196 -0.20 12.70 -9.50
CA TRP A 196 1.05 13.01 -10.19
C TRP A 196 0.76 13.74 -11.51
N PRO A 197 0.91 15.07 -11.57
CA PRO A 197 0.48 15.88 -12.72
C PRO A 197 1.30 15.64 -13.99
N ASP A 198 2.59 15.27 -13.87
CA ASP A 198 3.49 15.10 -15.01
C ASP A 198 3.31 13.73 -15.72
N GLY A 199 2.68 12.76 -15.06
CA GLY A 199 2.37 11.47 -15.64
C GLY A 199 1.42 11.55 -16.83
N ALA A 200 1.27 10.45 -17.58
CA ALA A 200 0.46 10.37 -18.80
C ALA A 200 0.82 11.49 -19.82
N ASN A 201 2.13 11.77 -19.98
CA ASN A 201 2.65 12.85 -20.83
C ASN A 201 2.08 14.24 -20.41
N GLY A 202 2.06 14.55 -19.12
CA GLY A 202 1.57 15.81 -18.57
C GLY A 202 0.05 15.96 -18.51
N ARG A 203 -0.72 14.86 -18.77
CA ARG A 203 -2.18 14.86 -18.61
C ARG A 203 -2.61 14.50 -17.19
N GLY A 204 -1.68 14.00 -16.38
CA GLY A 204 -1.87 13.62 -14.99
C GLY A 204 -2.23 12.15 -14.78
N VAL A 205 -1.71 11.61 -13.70
CA VAL A 205 -1.93 10.24 -13.23
C VAL A 205 -2.49 10.27 -11.82
N LEU A 206 -3.44 9.39 -11.53
CA LEU A 206 -3.95 9.12 -10.19
C LEU A 206 -3.51 7.72 -9.76
N LEU A 207 -2.79 7.62 -8.64
CA LEU A 207 -2.48 6.36 -7.98
C LEU A 207 -3.56 6.12 -6.92
N SER A 208 -4.40 5.10 -7.12
CA SER A 208 -5.70 5.04 -6.44
C SER A 208 -5.72 4.18 -5.17
N GLY A 209 -4.73 3.31 -4.95
CA GLY A 209 -4.85 2.29 -3.89
C GLY A 209 -6.17 1.53 -4.04
N ASP A 210 -6.80 1.24 -2.90
CA ASP A 210 -8.14 0.61 -2.84
C ASP A 210 -9.31 1.60 -2.78
N THR A 211 -9.03 2.90 -2.80
CA THR A 211 -10.10 3.92 -2.90
C THR A 211 -10.96 3.70 -4.15
N MET A 212 -10.30 3.34 -5.25
CA MET A 212 -10.93 2.95 -6.52
C MET A 212 -10.15 1.78 -7.12
N TYR A 213 -10.76 0.60 -7.11
CA TYR A 213 -10.17 -0.61 -7.67
C TYR A 213 -10.46 -0.68 -9.18
N VAL A 214 -9.44 -0.76 -10.01
CA VAL A 214 -9.63 -0.95 -11.46
C VAL A 214 -10.17 -2.34 -11.72
N ALA A 215 -11.36 -2.42 -12.33
CA ALA A 215 -12.00 -3.70 -12.64
C ALA A 215 -11.20 -4.49 -13.71
N PRO A 216 -11.31 -5.83 -13.74
CA PRO A 216 -10.61 -6.66 -14.73
C PRO A 216 -10.92 -6.32 -16.19
N ASP A 217 -12.05 -5.67 -16.46
CA ASP A 217 -12.40 -5.19 -17.82
C ASP A 217 -11.57 -3.97 -18.26
N ARG A 218 -10.80 -3.36 -17.34
CA ARG A 218 -9.98 -2.16 -17.55
C ARG A 218 -10.74 -0.98 -18.14
N LYS A 219 -12.07 -0.97 -17.95
CA LYS A 219 -13.00 0.06 -18.44
C LYS A 219 -13.80 0.71 -17.33
N HIS A 220 -13.75 0.12 -16.13
CA HIS A 220 -14.47 0.60 -14.95
C HIS A 220 -13.58 0.54 -13.72
N VAL A 221 -13.98 1.31 -12.70
CA VAL A 221 -13.47 1.17 -11.32
C VAL A 221 -14.61 0.73 -10.39
N SER A 222 -14.27 0.10 -9.28
CA SER A 222 -15.22 -0.32 -8.23
C SER A 222 -14.88 0.36 -6.91
N PHE A 223 -15.85 0.38 -5.99
CA PHE A 223 -15.79 1.08 -4.71
C PHE A 223 -16.31 0.14 -3.62
N MET A 224 -15.42 -0.46 -2.85
CA MET A 224 -15.81 -1.46 -1.87
C MET A 224 -15.34 -1.08 -0.46
N TYR A 225 -16.15 -1.43 0.53
CA TYR A 225 -15.73 -1.47 1.91
C TYR A 225 -14.77 -2.65 2.14
N SER A 226 -15.13 -3.84 1.63
CA SER A 226 -14.25 -5.01 1.61
C SER A 226 -14.25 -5.65 0.23
N TYR A 227 -13.07 -5.79 -0.38
CA TYR A 227 -12.89 -6.51 -1.64
C TYR A 227 -12.94 -8.02 -1.43
N PRO A 228 -12.24 -8.62 -0.45
CA PRO A 228 -12.29 -10.07 -0.23
C PRO A 228 -13.67 -10.57 0.17
N ASN A 229 -14.39 -9.81 0.98
CA ASN A 229 -15.71 -10.19 1.51
C ASN A 229 -16.88 -9.61 0.70
N PHE A 230 -16.60 -8.94 -0.43
CA PHE A 230 -17.61 -8.38 -1.35
C PHE A 230 -18.60 -7.40 -0.69
N ILE A 231 -18.14 -6.64 0.33
CA ILE A 231 -19.00 -5.66 1.02
C ILE A 231 -18.93 -4.33 0.28
N HIS A 232 -20.07 -3.85 -0.16
CA HIS A 232 -20.20 -2.61 -0.92
C HIS A 232 -20.09 -1.36 -0.05
N LEU A 233 -19.55 -0.26 -0.62
CA LEU A 233 -19.72 1.06 -0.03
C LEU A 233 -21.12 1.62 -0.33
N PRO A 234 -21.73 2.35 0.61
CA PRO A 234 -23.01 3.02 0.33
C PRO A 234 -22.85 4.19 -0.64
N ALA A 235 -23.88 4.50 -1.40
CA ALA A 235 -23.86 5.51 -2.45
C ALA A 235 -23.35 6.90 -2.00
N PRO A 236 -23.71 7.45 -0.81
CA PRO A 236 -23.17 8.73 -0.37
C PRO A 236 -21.64 8.74 -0.21
N VAL A 237 -21.05 7.61 0.18
CA VAL A 237 -19.60 7.46 0.30
C VAL A 237 -18.94 7.43 -1.08
N VAL A 238 -19.55 6.75 -2.04
CA VAL A 238 -19.08 6.77 -3.45
C VAL A 238 -19.15 8.20 -4.02
N ASP A 239 -20.23 8.94 -3.75
CA ASP A 239 -20.36 10.33 -4.17
C ASP A 239 -19.27 11.22 -3.55
N ARG A 240 -18.90 11.03 -2.28
CA ARG A 240 -17.78 11.71 -1.62
C ARG A 240 -16.45 11.42 -2.32
N ILE A 241 -16.15 10.16 -2.62
CA ILE A 241 -14.92 9.78 -3.35
C ILE A 241 -14.88 10.49 -4.71
N VAL A 242 -15.97 10.46 -5.45
CA VAL A 242 -16.06 11.14 -6.76
C VAL A 242 -15.85 12.64 -6.60
N GLN A 243 -16.50 13.28 -5.62
CA GLN A 243 -16.33 14.72 -5.35
C GLN A 243 -14.89 15.09 -5.01
N ALA A 244 -14.17 14.23 -4.29
CA ALA A 244 -12.77 14.46 -3.94
C ALA A 244 -11.85 14.43 -5.17
N VAL A 245 -12.07 13.49 -6.11
CA VAL A 245 -11.15 13.29 -7.24
C VAL A 245 -11.53 14.07 -8.50
N MET A 246 -12.80 14.45 -8.70
CA MET A 246 -13.24 15.12 -9.93
C MET A 246 -12.63 16.50 -10.18
N PRO A 247 -12.29 17.32 -9.18
CA PRO A 247 -11.56 18.57 -9.39
C PRO A 247 -10.12 18.37 -9.88
N LEU A 248 -9.51 17.21 -9.62
CA LEU A 248 -8.12 16.91 -9.95
C LEU A 248 -7.94 16.74 -11.46
N ARG A 249 -6.73 17.06 -11.95
CA ARG A 249 -6.39 16.88 -13.36
C ARG A 249 -5.65 15.55 -13.54
N PHE A 250 -6.34 14.53 -14.01
CA PHE A 250 -5.74 13.24 -14.36
C PHE A 250 -6.47 12.62 -15.55
N ASP A 251 -5.73 11.83 -16.33
CA ASP A 251 -6.22 11.11 -17.51
C ASP A 251 -6.01 9.59 -17.38
N ARG A 252 -5.16 9.16 -16.43
CA ARG A 252 -4.81 7.77 -16.20
C ARG A 252 -4.97 7.40 -14.72
N ILE A 253 -5.29 6.11 -14.45
CA ILE A 253 -5.31 5.55 -13.09
C ILE A 253 -4.43 4.30 -13.05
N TYR A 254 -3.56 4.21 -12.05
CA TYR A 254 -2.89 2.99 -11.63
C TYR A 254 -3.43 2.51 -10.29
N GLY A 255 -3.92 1.26 -10.25
CA GLY A 255 -4.24 0.54 -9.02
C GLY A 255 -3.01 -0.18 -8.46
N HIS A 256 -3.22 -0.96 -7.42
CA HIS A 256 -2.16 -1.68 -6.71
C HIS A 256 -1.86 -3.09 -7.27
N PHE A 257 -2.45 -3.49 -8.42
CA PHE A 257 -2.09 -4.71 -9.14
C PHE A 257 -1.60 -4.38 -10.55
N PHE A 258 -0.71 -5.23 -11.08
CA PHE A 258 -0.30 -5.13 -12.48
C PHE A 258 -1.45 -5.47 -13.42
N ASP A 259 -1.40 -4.88 -14.60
CA ASP A 259 -2.36 -5.10 -15.70
C ASP A 259 -3.80 -4.64 -15.40
N LEU A 260 -3.99 -3.92 -14.27
CA LEU A 260 -5.25 -3.28 -13.89
C LEU A 260 -5.08 -1.75 -13.87
N GLU A 261 -5.03 -1.15 -15.07
CA GLU A 261 -4.89 0.28 -15.30
C GLU A 261 -6.04 0.84 -16.14
N ILE A 262 -6.41 2.08 -15.89
CA ILE A 262 -7.20 2.91 -16.81
C ILE A 262 -6.22 3.77 -17.59
N GLU A 263 -6.00 3.46 -18.85
CA GLU A 263 -4.94 4.05 -19.67
C GLU A 263 -5.22 5.49 -20.11
N SER A 264 -6.51 5.86 -20.24
CA SER A 264 -6.93 7.20 -20.67
C SER A 264 -8.37 7.47 -20.30
N ASP A 265 -8.79 8.74 -20.41
CA ASP A 265 -10.17 9.21 -20.16
C ASP A 265 -10.67 8.86 -18.74
N ALA A 266 -9.74 8.78 -17.77
CA ALA A 266 -9.97 8.23 -16.46
C ALA A 266 -11.08 8.97 -15.68
N LYS A 267 -11.21 10.29 -15.83
CA LYS A 267 -12.28 11.06 -15.18
C LYS A 267 -13.67 10.59 -15.63
N ARG A 268 -13.87 10.36 -16.93
CA ARG A 268 -15.13 9.79 -17.44
C ARG A 268 -15.35 8.36 -16.95
N VAL A 269 -14.27 7.57 -16.88
CA VAL A 269 -14.34 6.21 -16.33
C VAL A 269 -14.84 6.26 -14.89
N VAL A 270 -14.30 7.12 -14.03
CA VAL A 270 -14.74 7.29 -12.64
C VAL A 270 -16.24 7.66 -12.59
N GLN A 271 -16.68 8.66 -13.35
CA GLN A 271 -18.07 9.10 -13.37
C GLN A 271 -19.05 7.99 -13.76
N ARG A 272 -18.80 7.33 -14.91
CA ARG A 272 -19.69 6.24 -15.38
C ARG A 272 -19.67 5.05 -14.44
N SER A 273 -18.51 4.75 -13.82
CA SER A 273 -18.38 3.66 -12.87
C SER A 273 -19.18 3.92 -11.60
N ALA A 274 -19.15 5.14 -11.06
CA ALA A 274 -19.95 5.52 -9.91
C ALA A 274 -21.45 5.42 -10.20
N GLN A 275 -21.91 5.85 -11.38
CA GLN A 275 -23.31 5.72 -11.80
C GLN A 275 -23.71 4.23 -11.91
N ARG A 276 -22.89 3.43 -12.61
CA ARG A 276 -23.10 1.97 -12.76
C ARG A 276 -23.16 1.28 -11.40
N TYR A 277 -22.24 1.62 -10.51
CA TYR A 277 -22.14 1.06 -9.15
C TYR A 277 -23.40 1.38 -8.33
N LYS A 278 -23.79 2.67 -8.25
CA LYS A 278 -24.97 3.12 -7.52
C LYS A 278 -26.26 2.48 -8.04
N LYS A 279 -26.39 2.30 -9.36
CA LYS A 279 -27.50 1.56 -9.96
C LYS A 279 -27.49 0.08 -9.52
N ALA A 280 -26.33 -0.57 -9.51
CA ALA A 280 -26.23 -1.99 -9.13
C ALA A 280 -26.60 -2.26 -7.68
N ILE A 281 -26.32 -1.30 -6.75
CA ILE A 281 -26.73 -1.40 -5.35
C ILE A 281 -28.13 -0.82 -5.07
N GLY A 282 -28.92 -0.49 -6.10
CA GLY A 282 -30.31 -0.04 -5.96
C GLY A 282 -30.49 1.39 -5.44
N SER A 283 -29.44 2.23 -5.49
CA SER A 283 -29.50 3.61 -4.95
C SER A 283 -29.97 4.66 -5.96
N VAL A 284 -30.08 4.31 -7.22
CA VAL A 284 -30.63 5.14 -8.31
C VAL A 284 -31.40 4.26 -9.27
N SER A 285 -32.56 4.73 -9.75
CA SER A 285 -33.39 4.05 -10.74
C SER A 285 -32.88 4.27 -12.17
#